data_199b0e8155210dbc0ec9eb5d89dd29c5
#
_entry.id   199b0e8155210dbc0ec9eb5d89dd29c5
#
_cell.length_a   1.000
_cell.length_b   1.000
_cell.length_c   1.000
_cell.angle_alpha   90.00
_cell.angle_beta   90.00
_cell.angle_gamma   90.00
#
_symmetry.space_group_name_H-M   'P 1'
#
loop_
_entity.id
_entity.type
_entity.pdbx_description
1 polymer ?
#
loop_
_entity_poly.entity_id
_entity_poly.type
_entity_poly.pdbx_seq_one_letter_code
_entity_poly.pdbx_strand_id
1 'polypeptide(L)'
;MFAISSKLRKLALSAVATLFLATQSFATWSIIVVNTKTQEIIVASATCVEAINLRAVLTMLEAQAGGGCAQSIGATIIMRQDATEMFAMGVPPEEILLALSAYDNLHELRQYGFVDMAGRAATFTGAQCGDWAGGLTGTSGDLVYAIQGNVLTGQPVIDAAEQALISTPGDMAQRVMAAMEAARDMGGDGRCSCNNTLPTSCGSPPATFTKSAHVGFLISARPGDHPYCDNFACAKGDLYFAINKASLTAADPDPVDEMRIKFDSLRLALIGRPD
;
A
#
# COMPACT_ATOMS: atom_id res chain seq x y z
N MET A 1 -44.59 -7.65 66.65
CA MET A 1 -44.72 -8.60 65.53
C MET A 1 -44.71 -7.83 64.20
N PHE A 2 -43.54 -7.55 63.68
CA PHE A 2 -43.40 -6.77 62.44
C PHE A 2 -42.74 -7.65 61.34
N ALA A 3 -43.48 -7.84 60.28
CA ALA A 3 -43.02 -8.62 59.12
C ALA A 3 -42.07 -7.74 58.26
N ILE A 4 -40.86 -8.23 58.03
CA ILE A 4 -39.88 -7.58 57.17
C ILE A 4 -40.09 -8.11 55.74
N SER A 5 -40.53 -7.21 54.85
CA SER A 5 -40.69 -7.44 53.42
C SER A 5 -39.33 -7.46 52.76
N SER A 6 -38.99 -8.60 52.15
CA SER A 6 -37.79 -8.76 51.34
C SER A 6 -37.98 -8.11 49.94
N LYS A 7 -37.42 -6.92 49.72
CA LYS A 7 -37.27 -6.37 48.40
C LYS A 7 -36.08 -7.02 47.71
N LEU A 8 -36.36 -7.91 46.76
CA LEU A 8 -35.37 -8.40 45.79
C LEU A 8 -34.77 -7.23 45.05
N ARG A 9 -33.48 -7.00 45.23
CA ARG A 9 -32.66 -6.15 44.36
C ARG A 9 -32.43 -6.89 43.04
N LYS A 10 -33.11 -6.45 41.99
CA LYS A 10 -32.75 -6.80 40.60
C LYS A 10 -31.46 -6.07 40.26
N LEU A 11 -30.34 -6.77 40.25
CA LEU A 11 -29.14 -6.28 39.58
C LEU A 11 -29.43 -6.26 38.09
N ALA A 12 -29.58 -5.07 37.54
CA ALA A 12 -29.50 -4.88 36.10
C ALA A 12 -28.01 -4.99 35.69
N LEU A 13 -27.62 -6.12 35.10
CA LEU A 13 -26.39 -6.19 34.32
C LEU A 13 -26.56 -5.29 33.08
N SER A 14 -25.98 -4.11 33.14
CA SER A 14 -25.74 -3.33 31.91
C SER A 14 -24.66 -4.02 31.08
N ALA A 15 -25.09 -4.76 30.10
CA ALA A 15 -24.19 -5.19 29.01
C ALA A 15 -23.78 -3.94 28.25
N VAL A 16 -22.60 -3.43 28.50
CA VAL A 16 -21.94 -2.46 27.63
C VAL A 16 -21.59 -3.22 26.36
N ALA A 17 -22.46 -3.15 25.36
CA ALA A 17 -22.14 -3.55 24.01
C ALA A 17 -21.07 -2.57 23.52
N THR A 18 -19.80 -2.97 23.58
CA THR A 18 -18.72 -2.27 22.91
C THR A 18 -18.99 -2.40 21.41
N LEU A 19 -19.53 -1.36 20.81
CA LEU A 19 -19.65 -1.25 19.38
C LEU A 19 -18.23 -1.17 18.84
N PHE A 20 -17.68 -2.30 18.41
CA PHE A 20 -16.53 -2.30 17.53
C PHE A 20 -17.01 -1.65 16.22
N LEU A 21 -16.79 -0.36 16.09
CA LEU A 21 -16.75 0.28 14.79
C LEU A 21 -15.61 -0.44 14.07
N ALA A 22 -15.97 -1.39 13.21
CA ALA A 22 -15.03 -1.94 12.25
C ALA A 22 -14.57 -0.76 11.40
N THR A 23 -13.46 -0.16 11.77
CA THR A 23 -12.73 0.75 10.88
C THR A 23 -12.40 -0.08 9.68
N GLN A 24 -13.00 0.27 8.53
CA GLN A 24 -12.71 -0.46 7.29
C GLN A 24 -11.22 -0.30 7.01
N SER A 25 -10.46 -1.34 7.30
CA SER A 25 -9.06 -1.44 6.86
C SER A 25 -9.07 -1.38 5.35
N PHE A 26 -8.29 -0.48 4.77
CA PHE A 26 -8.04 -0.47 3.33
C PHE A 26 -7.13 -1.65 3.02
N ALA A 27 -7.72 -2.80 2.67
CA ALA A 27 -6.95 -3.90 2.13
C ALA A 27 -6.24 -3.40 0.87
N THR A 28 -4.96 -3.64 0.79
CA THR A 28 -4.11 -2.99 -0.20
C THR A 28 -2.82 -3.78 -0.32
N TRP A 29 -2.25 -3.86 -1.51
CA TRP A 29 -0.84 -4.18 -1.65
C TRP A 29 -0.08 -3.01 -2.26
N SER A 30 1.18 -2.86 -1.85
CA SER A 30 2.08 -1.81 -2.34
C SER A 30 3.46 -2.37 -2.61
N ILE A 31 4.10 -1.83 -3.64
CA ILE A 31 5.45 -2.13 -4.07
C ILE A 31 6.21 -0.83 -4.17
N ILE A 32 7.28 -0.69 -3.40
CA ILE A 32 8.16 0.47 -3.39
C ILE A 32 9.55 -0.01 -3.78
N VAL A 33 10.15 0.60 -4.78
CA VAL A 33 11.47 0.22 -5.29
C VAL A 33 12.30 1.47 -5.54
N VAL A 34 13.54 1.48 -5.07
CA VAL A 34 14.55 2.46 -5.49
C VAL A 34 15.63 1.77 -6.29
N ASN A 35 16.19 2.48 -7.27
CA ASN A 35 17.44 2.12 -7.91
C ASN A 35 18.54 3.04 -7.33
N THR A 36 19.42 2.49 -6.53
CA THR A 36 20.47 3.25 -5.82
C THR A 36 21.50 3.88 -6.76
N LYS A 37 21.63 3.35 -7.98
CA LYS A 37 22.55 3.85 -9.00
C LYS A 37 21.96 5.00 -9.81
N THR A 38 20.71 4.86 -10.27
CA THR A 38 20.03 5.89 -11.08
C THR A 38 19.29 6.91 -10.23
N GLN A 39 19.14 6.67 -8.93
CA GLN A 39 18.39 7.47 -7.98
C GLN A 39 16.90 7.64 -8.39
N GLU A 40 16.37 6.65 -9.10
CA GLU A 40 14.95 6.58 -9.45
C GLU A 40 14.20 5.84 -8.35
N ILE A 41 13.00 6.31 -8.03
CA ILE A 41 12.06 5.63 -7.12
C ILE A 41 10.75 5.37 -7.85
N ILE A 42 10.18 4.17 -7.65
CA ILE A 42 8.84 3.80 -8.10
C ILE A 42 8.02 3.40 -6.89
N VAL A 43 6.80 3.91 -6.85
CA VAL A 43 5.77 3.52 -5.88
C VAL A 43 4.55 3.06 -6.66
N ALA A 44 4.09 1.85 -6.37
CA ALA A 44 2.88 1.28 -6.97
C ALA A 44 2.00 0.65 -5.89
N SER A 45 0.69 0.72 -6.09
CA SER A 45 -0.28 0.14 -5.16
C SER A 45 -1.63 -0.11 -5.83
N ALA A 46 -2.40 -1.07 -5.29
CA ALA A 46 -3.79 -1.28 -5.68
C ALA A 46 -4.63 -1.76 -4.48
N THR A 47 -5.95 -1.52 -4.52
CA THR A 47 -6.89 -1.79 -3.42
C THR A 47 -8.31 -2.04 -3.93
N CYS A 48 -9.09 -2.81 -3.18
CA CYS A 48 -10.52 -3.03 -3.40
C CYS A 48 -11.42 -1.90 -2.84
N VAL A 49 -10.87 -0.79 -2.43
CA VAL A 49 -11.67 0.39 -2.07
C VAL A 49 -12.08 1.11 -3.35
N GLU A 50 -13.37 1.38 -3.48
CA GLU A 50 -13.93 2.06 -4.65
C GLU A 50 -13.79 3.59 -4.56
N ALA A 51 -13.76 4.24 -5.72
CA ALA A 51 -13.92 5.67 -5.88
C ALA A 51 -12.95 6.54 -5.05
N ILE A 52 -11.74 6.04 -4.79
CA ILE A 52 -10.69 6.75 -4.05
C ILE A 52 -9.50 7.09 -4.94
N ASN A 53 -8.86 8.21 -4.69
CA ASN A 53 -7.55 8.50 -5.24
C ASN A 53 -6.46 7.89 -4.33
N LEU A 54 -6.17 6.60 -4.56
CA LEU A 54 -5.27 5.82 -3.72
C LEU A 54 -3.87 6.46 -3.60
N ARG A 55 -3.34 6.97 -4.72
CA ARG A 55 -2.07 7.70 -4.75
C ARG A 55 -2.04 8.86 -3.75
N ALA A 56 -3.13 9.62 -3.70
CA ALA A 56 -3.21 10.81 -2.85
C ALA A 56 -3.25 10.49 -1.34
N VAL A 57 -3.68 9.29 -0.96
CA VAL A 57 -3.89 8.95 0.45
C VAL A 57 -2.82 8.04 1.04
N LEU A 58 -2.05 7.31 0.20
CA LEU A 58 -1.06 6.35 0.69
C LEU A 58 0.39 6.84 0.58
N THR A 59 0.69 7.64 -0.46
CA THR A 59 2.07 7.85 -0.88
C THR A 59 2.79 8.88 -0.02
N MET A 60 4.03 8.58 0.28
CA MET A 60 5.08 9.49 0.77
C MET A 60 6.22 9.40 -0.21
N LEU A 61 6.69 10.52 -0.74
CA LEU A 61 7.72 10.51 -1.77
C LEU A 61 8.53 11.80 -1.73
N GLU A 62 9.82 11.63 -1.53
CA GLU A 62 10.83 12.67 -1.70
C GLU A 62 11.83 12.22 -2.75
N ALA A 63 11.84 12.90 -3.90
CA ALA A 63 12.75 12.56 -4.98
C ALA A 63 14.19 12.66 -4.51
N GLN A 64 15.07 11.73 -4.92
CA GLN A 64 16.46 11.65 -4.53
C GLN A 64 16.72 11.33 -3.03
N ALA A 65 15.68 11.10 -2.24
CA ALA A 65 15.84 10.73 -0.83
C ALA A 65 15.20 9.37 -0.52
N GLY A 66 13.93 9.19 -0.84
CA GLY A 66 13.22 7.94 -0.56
C GLY A 66 11.72 8.11 -0.58
N GLY A 67 11.01 7.09 -0.16
CA GLY A 67 9.56 7.13 -0.09
C GLY A 67 8.94 5.82 0.35
N GLY A 68 7.61 5.80 0.29
CA GLY A 68 6.85 4.63 0.67
C GLY A 68 5.35 4.81 0.63
N CYS A 69 4.68 3.84 1.21
CA CYS A 69 3.24 3.82 1.41
C CYS A 69 2.88 3.56 2.86
N ALA A 70 1.81 4.22 3.32
CA ALA A 70 1.11 3.87 4.55
C ALA A 70 -0.31 3.40 4.22
N GLN A 71 -0.63 2.18 4.56
CA GLN A 71 -1.88 1.51 4.20
C GLN A 71 -2.57 0.86 5.42
N SER A 72 -3.57 0.03 5.20
CA SER A 72 -4.55 -0.44 6.16
C SER A 72 -5.51 0.71 6.52
N ILE A 73 -5.42 1.38 7.66
CA ILE A 73 -6.19 2.63 7.84
C ILE A 73 -5.51 3.86 7.22
N GLY A 74 -4.33 3.68 6.62
CA GLY A 74 -3.53 4.77 6.06
C GLY A 74 -2.92 5.68 7.13
N ALA A 75 -2.00 6.56 6.75
CA ALA A 75 -1.43 7.57 7.63
C ALA A 75 -2.18 8.90 7.53
N THR A 76 -2.16 9.68 8.60
CA THR A 76 -2.67 11.05 8.56
C THR A 76 -1.82 11.93 7.63
N ILE A 77 -2.35 13.07 7.23
CA ILE A 77 -1.60 14.04 6.42
C ILE A 77 -0.30 14.43 7.13
N ILE A 78 -0.37 14.72 8.44
CA ILE A 78 0.79 15.11 9.25
C ILE A 78 1.84 14.00 9.23
N MET A 79 1.46 12.75 9.49
CA MET A 79 2.40 11.63 9.49
C MET A 79 3.09 11.44 8.13
N ARG A 80 2.38 11.67 7.03
CA ARG A 80 2.96 11.59 5.69
C ARG A 80 3.93 12.73 5.41
N GLN A 81 3.62 13.94 5.88
CA GLN A 81 4.52 15.09 5.79
C GLN A 81 5.77 14.85 6.62
N ASP A 82 5.62 14.44 7.89
CA ASP A 82 6.73 14.13 8.77
C ASP A 82 7.66 13.06 8.17
N ALA A 83 7.10 11.98 7.62
CA ALA A 83 7.87 10.94 6.95
C ALA A 83 8.63 11.47 5.71
N THR A 84 7.98 12.30 4.89
CA THR A 84 8.60 12.91 3.72
C THR A 84 9.75 13.85 4.11
N GLU A 85 9.56 14.65 5.15
CA GLU A 85 10.63 15.53 5.70
C GLU A 85 11.80 14.70 6.28
N MET A 86 11.49 13.60 6.99
CA MET A 86 12.52 12.69 7.49
C MET A 86 13.31 12.01 6.35
N PHE A 87 12.66 11.61 5.25
CA PHE A 87 13.37 11.15 4.05
C PHE A 87 14.30 12.24 3.50
N ALA A 88 13.84 13.48 3.37
CA ALA A 88 14.66 14.60 2.91
C ALA A 88 15.87 14.85 3.80
N MET A 89 15.77 14.58 5.11
CA MET A 89 16.87 14.66 6.07
C MET A 89 17.79 13.42 6.06
N GLY A 90 17.49 12.39 5.28
CA GLY A 90 18.26 11.14 5.21
C GLY A 90 18.07 10.21 6.41
N VAL A 91 16.99 10.37 7.17
CA VAL A 91 16.65 9.49 8.30
C VAL A 91 16.38 8.07 7.77
N PRO A 92 16.96 7.02 8.39
CA PRO A 92 16.72 5.64 7.98
C PRO A 92 15.25 5.23 8.05
N PRO A 93 14.76 4.37 7.13
CA PRO A 93 13.38 3.86 7.13
C PRO A 93 12.90 3.30 8.48
N GLU A 94 13.73 2.53 9.18
CA GLU A 94 13.39 1.98 10.50
C GLU A 94 13.22 3.07 11.56
N GLU A 95 14.06 4.12 11.51
CA GLU A 95 13.95 5.24 12.45
C GLU A 95 12.71 6.10 12.14
N ILE A 96 12.33 6.25 10.87
CA ILE A 96 11.07 6.89 10.47
C ILE A 96 9.88 6.12 11.05
N LEU A 97 9.85 4.80 10.93
CA LEU A 97 8.80 3.95 11.50
C LEU A 97 8.72 4.11 13.02
N LEU A 98 9.87 4.12 13.70
CA LEU A 98 9.95 4.31 15.14
C LEU A 98 9.43 5.71 15.55
N ALA A 99 9.81 6.75 14.83
CA ALA A 99 9.35 8.11 15.09
C ALA A 99 7.82 8.24 14.94
N LEU A 100 7.26 7.69 13.86
CA LEU A 100 5.81 7.68 13.63
C LEU A 100 5.07 6.91 14.72
N SER A 101 5.60 5.78 15.18
CA SER A 101 4.98 4.97 16.23
C SER A 101 4.89 5.69 17.57
N ALA A 102 5.81 6.61 17.85
CA ALA A 102 5.92 7.29 19.14
C ALA A 102 4.70 8.18 19.46
N TYR A 103 3.96 8.64 18.46
CA TYR A 103 2.78 9.51 18.65
C TYR A 103 1.50 8.99 17.99
N ASP A 104 1.54 7.82 17.37
CA ASP A 104 0.38 7.23 16.70
C ASP A 104 -0.32 6.18 17.57
N ASN A 105 -1.40 6.57 18.21
CA ASN A 105 -2.23 5.66 19.03
C ASN A 105 -2.92 4.55 18.22
N LEU A 106 -2.91 4.63 16.86
CA LEU A 106 -3.48 3.66 15.95
C LEU A 106 -2.43 2.86 15.18
N HIS A 107 -1.19 2.87 15.67
CA HIS A 107 -0.04 2.25 15.00
C HIS A 107 -0.31 0.78 14.61
N GLU A 108 -0.93 0.00 15.49
CA GLU A 108 -1.26 -1.41 15.24
C GLU A 108 -2.34 -1.64 14.17
N LEU A 109 -3.00 -0.58 13.70
CA LEU A 109 -3.93 -0.60 12.57
C LEU A 109 -3.27 -0.14 11.26
N ARG A 110 -1.96 0.17 11.27
CA ARG A 110 -1.25 0.66 10.10
C ARG A 110 -0.29 -0.36 9.54
N GLN A 111 -0.05 -0.24 8.25
CA GLN A 111 0.98 -0.99 7.57
C GLN A 111 1.82 -0.02 6.72
N TYR A 112 3.14 -0.15 6.82
CA TYR A 112 4.10 0.70 6.12
C TYR A 112 5.09 -0.12 5.31
N GLY A 113 5.54 0.46 4.19
CA GLY A 113 6.73 0.04 3.48
C GLY A 113 7.51 1.26 3.04
N PHE A 114 8.77 1.33 3.42
CA PHE A 114 9.67 2.47 3.20
C PHE A 114 10.98 1.99 2.58
N VAL A 115 11.49 2.77 1.63
CA VAL A 115 12.78 2.54 0.98
C VAL A 115 13.47 3.88 0.77
N ASP A 116 14.80 3.94 0.92
CA ASP A 116 15.57 5.15 0.68
C ASP A 116 16.68 4.96 -0.36
N MET A 117 17.21 6.07 -0.85
CA MET A 117 18.28 6.09 -1.86
C MET A 117 19.63 5.65 -1.32
N ALA A 118 19.79 5.53 0.00
CA ALA A 118 20.99 4.96 0.62
C ALA A 118 20.97 3.40 0.60
N GLY A 119 19.90 2.81 0.09
CA GLY A 119 19.78 1.35 -0.05
C GLY A 119 19.22 0.66 1.20
N ARG A 120 18.46 1.39 2.02
CA ARG A 120 17.83 0.85 3.22
C ARG A 120 16.33 0.69 2.98
N ALA A 121 15.72 -0.35 3.55
CA ALA A 121 14.30 -0.62 3.45
C ALA A 121 13.74 -1.16 4.76
N ALA A 122 12.51 -0.80 5.08
CA ALA A 122 11.79 -1.31 6.23
C ALA A 122 10.31 -1.52 5.92
N THR A 123 9.70 -2.55 6.53
CA THR A 123 8.25 -2.74 6.56
C THR A 123 7.78 -2.87 8.00
N PHE A 124 6.55 -2.42 8.24
CA PHE A 124 5.84 -2.65 9.48
C PHE A 124 4.42 -3.09 9.16
N THR A 125 3.95 -4.12 9.82
CA THR A 125 2.56 -4.61 9.74
C THR A 125 2.02 -4.71 11.14
N GLY A 126 1.11 -3.81 11.49
CA GLY A 126 0.47 -3.78 12.80
C GLY A 126 -0.43 -5.00 13.02
N ALA A 127 -0.55 -5.45 14.26
CA ALA A 127 -1.29 -6.66 14.64
C ALA A 127 -2.80 -6.62 14.32
N GLN A 128 -3.33 -5.45 13.94
CA GLN A 128 -4.74 -5.25 13.62
C GLN A 128 -4.98 -4.92 12.14
N CYS A 129 -4.03 -5.23 11.26
CA CYS A 129 -4.15 -4.96 9.82
C CYS A 129 -5.10 -5.92 9.07
N GLY A 130 -5.70 -6.90 9.76
CA GLY A 130 -6.59 -7.91 9.15
C GLY A 130 -5.84 -9.07 8.49
N ASP A 131 -6.56 -10.13 8.15
CA ASP A 131 -6.01 -11.34 7.56
C ASP A 131 -6.18 -11.32 6.03
N TRP A 132 -5.26 -11.80 5.24
CA TRP A 132 -3.83 -12.00 5.52
C TRP A 132 -3.09 -10.65 5.45
N ALA A 133 -2.12 -10.40 6.34
CA ALA A 133 -1.31 -9.19 6.28
C ALA A 133 0.17 -9.52 6.52
N GLY A 134 1.06 -8.88 5.77
CA GLY A 134 2.49 -9.06 5.89
C GLY A 134 3.27 -8.26 4.85
N GLY A 135 4.57 -8.34 4.91
CA GLY A 135 5.46 -7.67 3.96
C GLY A 135 6.88 -8.18 4.06
N LEU A 136 7.70 -7.82 3.09
CA LEU A 136 9.11 -8.13 3.03
C LEU A 136 9.90 -6.96 2.47
N THR A 137 11.19 -6.97 2.71
CA THR A 137 12.18 -6.10 2.08
C THR A 137 13.26 -6.95 1.42
N GLY A 138 13.89 -6.43 0.38
CA GLY A 138 14.95 -7.14 -0.29
C GLY A 138 15.77 -6.27 -1.22
N THR A 139 16.76 -6.92 -1.87
CA THR A 139 17.66 -6.31 -2.84
C THR A 139 17.83 -7.19 -4.07
N SER A 140 17.99 -6.58 -5.24
CA SER A 140 18.26 -7.27 -6.49
C SER A 140 19.14 -6.40 -7.40
N GLY A 141 20.46 -6.63 -7.39
CA GLY A 141 21.42 -5.74 -8.04
C GLY A 141 21.40 -4.36 -7.39
N ASP A 142 21.16 -3.31 -8.20
CA ASP A 142 21.05 -1.93 -7.72
C ASP A 142 19.65 -1.58 -7.17
N LEU A 143 18.71 -2.53 -7.19
CA LEU A 143 17.36 -2.32 -6.66
C LEU A 143 17.27 -2.68 -5.19
N VAL A 144 16.61 -1.82 -4.42
CA VAL A 144 16.20 -2.07 -3.03
C VAL A 144 14.69 -1.85 -2.95
N TYR A 145 13.97 -2.73 -2.28
CA TYR A 145 12.52 -2.72 -2.31
C TYR A 145 11.87 -3.08 -0.97
N ALA A 146 10.64 -2.61 -0.83
CA ALA A 146 9.67 -3.03 0.18
C ALA A 146 8.37 -3.44 -0.54
N ILE A 147 7.83 -4.60 -0.20
CA ILE A 147 6.56 -5.11 -0.70
C ILE A 147 5.72 -5.50 0.50
N GLN A 148 4.52 -4.97 0.60
CA GLN A 148 3.61 -5.28 1.71
C GLN A 148 2.16 -5.28 1.25
N GLY A 149 1.33 -5.97 2.01
CA GLY A 149 -0.11 -5.98 1.80
C GLY A 149 -0.89 -6.44 3.02
N ASN A 150 -2.14 -6.08 3.07
CA ASN A 150 -3.08 -6.48 4.11
C ASN A 150 -4.44 -6.85 3.52
N VAL A 151 -5.15 -7.76 4.18
CA VAL A 151 -6.42 -8.34 3.74
C VAL A 151 -6.31 -8.95 2.33
N LEU A 152 -5.16 -9.52 2.04
CA LEU A 152 -4.87 -10.21 0.77
C LEU A 152 -5.45 -11.62 0.79
N THR A 153 -5.53 -12.26 -0.38
CA THR A 153 -5.88 -13.68 -0.48
C THR A 153 -4.91 -14.59 0.26
N GLY A 154 -3.64 -14.16 0.42
CA GLY A 154 -2.61 -14.88 1.15
C GLY A 154 -1.21 -14.36 0.85
N GLN A 155 -0.22 -14.96 1.52
CA GLN A 155 1.20 -14.67 1.30
C GLN A 155 1.65 -14.79 -0.16
N PRO A 156 1.13 -15.74 -1.00
CA PRO A 156 1.55 -15.84 -2.40
C PRO A 156 1.42 -14.56 -3.22
N VAL A 157 0.56 -13.60 -2.81
CA VAL A 157 0.45 -12.29 -3.46
C VAL A 157 1.78 -11.51 -3.37
N ILE A 158 2.40 -11.53 -2.20
CA ILE A 158 3.68 -10.84 -1.93
C ILE A 158 4.84 -11.60 -2.54
N ASP A 159 4.85 -12.94 -2.38
CA ASP A 159 5.93 -13.80 -2.91
C ASP A 159 6.00 -13.75 -4.44
N ALA A 160 4.84 -13.77 -5.12
CA ALA A 160 4.77 -13.66 -6.58
C ALA A 160 5.19 -12.28 -7.08
N ALA A 161 4.82 -11.22 -6.37
CA ALA A 161 5.27 -9.86 -6.67
C ALA A 161 6.79 -9.75 -6.57
N GLU A 162 7.40 -10.25 -5.49
CA GLU A 162 8.85 -10.27 -5.33
C GLU A 162 9.51 -11.08 -6.44
N GLN A 163 9.05 -12.29 -6.69
CA GLN A 163 9.61 -13.16 -7.74
C GLN A 163 9.56 -12.46 -9.12
N ALA A 164 8.45 -11.81 -9.46
CA ALA A 164 8.34 -11.07 -10.71
C ALA A 164 9.29 -9.85 -10.74
N LEU A 165 9.39 -9.11 -9.64
CA LEU A 165 10.27 -7.96 -9.51
C LEU A 165 11.74 -8.35 -9.77
N ILE A 166 12.20 -9.47 -9.24
CA ILE A 166 13.61 -9.88 -9.36
C ILE A 166 13.93 -10.61 -10.67
N SER A 167 12.97 -11.33 -11.27
CA SER A 167 13.20 -12.20 -12.43
C SER A 167 12.82 -11.58 -13.78
N THR A 168 11.93 -10.57 -13.81
CA THR A 168 11.51 -9.96 -15.07
C THR A 168 12.64 -9.15 -15.70
N PRO A 169 12.96 -9.37 -17.00
CA PRO A 169 13.95 -8.57 -17.69
C PRO A 169 13.42 -7.15 -18.00
N GLY A 170 14.35 -6.20 -18.14
CA GLY A 170 14.02 -4.83 -18.47
C GLY A 170 14.37 -3.83 -17.36
N ASP A 171 13.91 -2.60 -17.54
CA ASP A 171 14.13 -1.54 -16.55
C ASP A 171 13.26 -1.69 -15.30
N MET A 172 13.53 -0.87 -14.29
CA MET A 172 12.82 -0.93 -13.00
C MET A 172 11.30 -0.77 -13.18
N ALA A 173 10.85 0.11 -14.06
CA ALA A 173 9.41 0.34 -14.28
C ALA A 173 8.71 -0.90 -14.88
N GLN A 174 9.35 -1.59 -15.84
CA GLN A 174 8.84 -2.85 -16.38
C GLN A 174 8.76 -3.94 -15.30
N ARG A 175 9.77 -4.04 -14.46
CA ARG A 175 9.84 -5.02 -13.37
C ARG A 175 8.77 -4.77 -12.31
N VAL A 176 8.54 -3.49 -11.92
CA VAL A 176 7.48 -3.12 -10.97
C VAL A 176 6.09 -3.38 -11.56
N MET A 177 5.88 -3.07 -12.85
CA MET A 177 4.59 -3.36 -13.48
C MET A 177 4.32 -4.88 -13.53
N ALA A 178 5.32 -5.70 -13.87
CA ALA A 178 5.21 -7.15 -13.82
C ALA A 178 4.93 -7.68 -12.40
N ALA A 179 5.52 -7.07 -11.38
CA ALA A 179 5.25 -7.40 -9.98
C ALA A 179 3.80 -7.07 -9.57
N MET A 180 3.25 -5.95 -10.05
CA MET A 180 1.83 -5.62 -9.84
C MET A 180 0.91 -6.65 -10.51
N GLU A 181 1.24 -7.10 -11.73
CA GLU A 181 0.50 -8.16 -12.44
C GLU A 181 0.58 -9.49 -11.71
N ALA A 182 1.76 -9.89 -11.24
CA ALA A 182 1.94 -11.13 -10.49
C ALA A 182 1.15 -11.13 -9.17
N ALA A 183 1.12 -10.00 -8.45
CA ALA A 183 0.26 -9.84 -7.27
C ALA A 183 -1.22 -9.98 -7.60
N ARG A 184 -1.69 -9.34 -8.70
CA ARG A 184 -3.06 -9.50 -9.22
C ARG A 184 -3.38 -10.96 -9.50
N ASP A 185 -2.49 -11.68 -10.18
CA ASP A 185 -2.70 -13.07 -10.61
C ASP A 185 -2.83 -14.03 -9.41
N MET A 186 -2.24 -13.68 -8.26
CA MET A 186 -2.46 -14.38 -6.99
C MET A 186 -3.74 -13.96 -6.27
N GLY A 187 -4.54 -13.05 -6.84
CA GLY A 187 -5.81 -12.60 -6.30
C GLY A 187 -5.77 -11.21 -5.64
N GLY A 188 -4.61 -10.68 -5.31
CA GLY A 188 -4.47 -9.34 -4.74
C GLY A 188 -5.29 -9.14 -3.47
N ASP A 189 -6.15 -8.11 -3.47
CA ASP A 189 -7.07 -7.81 -2.38
C ASP A 189 -8.20 -8.85 -2.33
N GLY A 190 -8.21 -9.65 -1.26
CA GLY A 190 -9.15 -10.76 -1.11
C GLY A 190 -10.62 -10.36 -1.02
N ARG A 191 -10.93 -9.10 -0.73
CA ARG A 191 -12.31 -8.61 -0.76
C ARG A 191 -12.86 -8.53 -2.18
N CYS A 192 -12.02 -8.25 -3.17
CA CYS A 192 -12.39 -8.22 -4.57
C CYS A 192 -12.41 -9.61 -5.20
N SER A 193 -11.39 -10.38 -4.95
CA SER A 193 -11.12 -11.63 -5.66
C SER A 193 -11.71 -12.87 -4.98
N CYS A 194 -12.07 -12.76 -3.70
CA CYS A 194 -12.60 -13.88 -2.91
C CYS A 194 -13.91 -13.51 -2.22
N ASN A 195 -13.84 -12.93 -1.04
CA ASN A 195 -15.01 -12.62 -0.23
C ASN A 195 -14.74 -11.41 0.67
N ASN A 196 -15.65 -10.46 0.70
CA ASN A 196 -15.51 -9.22 1.45
C ASN A 196 -15.37 -9.42 2.98
N THR A 197 -15.89 -10.53 3.51
CA THR A 197 -15.84 -10.86 4.95
C THR A 197 -14.82 -11.94 5.29
N LEU A 198 -14.42 -12.76 4.32
CA LEU A 198 -13.46 -13.85 4.48
C LEU A 198 -12.45 -13.84 3.31
N PRO A 199 -11.58 -12.84 3.25
CA PRO A 199 -10.73 -12.57 2.09
C PRO A 199 -9.73 -13.68 1.76
N THR A 200 -9.37 -14.52 2.73
CA THR A 200 -8.42 -15.65 2.56
C THR A 200 -9.09 -16.99 2.26
N SER A 201 -10.42 -17.05 2.23
CA SER A 201 -11.16 -18.33 2.19
C SER A 201 -11.11 -19.05 0.84
N CYS A 202 -10.68 -18.41 -0.24
CA CYS A 202 -10.68 -18.96 -1.60
C CYS A 202 -9.32 -19.54 -2.04
N GLY A 203 -8.29 -19.44 -1.20
CA GLY A 203 -6.91 -19.74 -1.57
C GLY A 203 -6.24 -18.59 -2.32
N SER A 204 -4.93 -18.76 -2.62
CA SER A 204 -4.13 -17.78 -3.35
C SER A 204 -3.25 -18.53 -4.38
N PRO A 205 -3.55 -18.43 -5.70
CA PRO A 205 -4.68 -17.67 -6.26
C PRO A 205 -6.04 -18.31 -5.96
N PRO A 206 -7.14 -17.52 -5.95
CA PRO A 206 -8.50 -18.07 -6.00
C PRO A 206 -8.71 -18.86 -7.30
N ALA A 207 -9.54 -19.92 -7.25
CA ALA A 207 -9.79 -20.76 -8.42
C ALA A 207 -10.39 -19.98 -9.61
N THR A 208 -11.19 -18.96 -9.32
CA THR A 208 -11.75 -18.03 -10.30
C THR A 208 -11.95 -16.66 -9.64
N PHE A 209 -11.63 -15.60 -10.34
CA PHE A 209 -11.99 -14.22 -9.96
C PHE A 209 -11.95 -13.32 -11.20
N THR A 210 -12.62 -12.18 -11.12
CA THR A 210 -12.67 -11.19 -12.21
C THR A 210 -11.87 -9.94 -11.91
N LYS A 211 -11.64 -9.65 -10.64
CA LYS A 211 -10.92 -8.46 -10.18
C LYS A 211 -10.08 -8.77 -8.95
N SER A 212 -8.92 -8.15 -8.90
CA SER A 212 -8.04 -8.18 -7.74
C SER A 212 -8.11 -6.89 -6.92
N ALA A 213 -8.60 -5.80 -7.53
CA ALA A 213 -8.69 -4.46 -6.95
C ALA A 213 -9.74 -3.61 -7.69
N HIS A 214 -10.09 -2.44 -7.16
CA HIS A 214 -10.93 -1.45 -7.84
C HIS A 214 -10.12 -0.24 -8.32
N VAL A 215 -9.14 0.21 -7.56
CA VAL A 215 -8.28 1.34 -7.93
C VAL A 215 -6.81 0.97 -7.76
N GLY A 216 -5.93 1.67 -8.51
CA GLY A 216 -4.49 1.45 -8.42
C GLY A 216 -3.70 2.59 -9.03
N PHE A 217 -2.41 2.64 -8.72
CA PHE A 217 -1.49 3.60 -9.31
C PHE A 217 -0.08 3.04 -9.44
N LEU A 218 0.71 3.65 -10.31
CA LEU A 218 2.15 3.48 -10.45
C LEU A 218 2.76 4.83 -10.81
N ILE A 219 3.71 5.29 -10.00
CA ILE A 219 4.42 6.55 -10.21
C ILE A 219 5.91 6.32 -10.15
N SER A 220 6.67 7.09 -10.94
CA SER A 220 8.11 7.12 -10.93
C SER A 220 8.61 8.54 -10.79
N ALA A 221 9.56 8.75 -9.88
CA ALA A 221 10.31 9.99 -9.74
C ALA A 221 11.80 9.73 -9.99
N ARG A 222 12.47 10.70 -10.61
CA ARG A 222 13.88 10.71 -10.96
C ARG A 222 14.58 11.95 -10.39
N PRO A 223 15.91 11.99 -10.37
CA PRO A 223 16.63 13.21 -10.07
C PRO A 223 16.15 14.39 -10.91
N GLY A 224 15.82 15.50 -10.26
CA GLY A 224 15.26 16.69 -10.90
C GLY A 224 13.73 16.77 -10.90
N ASP A 225 13.04 15.68 -10.66
CA ASP A 225 11.60 15.70 -10.43
C ASP A 225 11.29 16.39 -9.09
N HIS A 226 10.15 17.05 -9.03
CA HIS A 226 9.66 17.74 -7.85
C HIS A 226 8.33 17.14 -7.40
N PRO A 227 8.33 16.01 -6.67
CA PRO A 227 7.14 15.54 -6.01
C PRO A 227 6.71 16.59 -4.98
N TYR A 228 5.43 16.86 -4.94
CA TYR A 228 4.87 17.88 -4.06
C TYR A 228 4.04 17.22 -2.97
N CYS A 229 4.40 17.46 -1.73
CA CYS A 229 3.64 17.00 -0.58
C CYS A 229 2.75 18.15 -0.09
N ASP A 230 1.52 18.22 -0.58
CA ASP A 230 0.50 19.13 -0.08
C ASP A 230 -0.45 18.41 0.91
N ASN A 231 -1.48 19.13 1.35
CA ASN A 231 -2.47 18.62 2.31
C ASN A 231 -3.20 17.34 1.88
N PHE A 232 -2.99 16.86 0.64
CA PHE A 232 -3.71 15.71 0.11
C PHE A 232 -2.82 14.63 -0.54
N ALA A 233 -1.61 14.97 -0.99
CA ALA A 233 -0.79 13.99 -1.69
C ALA A 233 0.68 14.36 -1.70
N CYS A 234 1.52 13.48 -1.16
CA CYS A 234 2.98 13.59 -1.29
C CYS A 234 3.50 13.11 -2.66
N ALA A 235 2.64 12.83 -3.62
CA ALA A 235 3.00 12.36 -4.95
C ALA A 235 2.35 13.21 -6.06
N LYS A 236 2.20 14.50 -5.82
CA LYS A 236 1.90 15.48 -6.85
C LYS A 236 3.19 16.11 -7.35
N GLY A 237 3.12 16.78 -8.47
CA GLY A 237 4.22 17.53 -9.07
C GLY A 237 4.65 16.93 -10.38
N ASP A 238 5.80 17.38 -10.85
CA ASP A 238 6.38 16.93 -12.10
C ASP A 238 7.13 15.61 -11.86
N LEU A 239 6.46 14.51 -12.10
CA LEU A 239 7.02 13.17 -12.02
C LEU A 239 7.43 12.67 -13.39
N TYR A 240 8.48 11.86 -13.46
CA TYR A 240 8.94 11.24 -14.69
C TYR A 240 7.80 10.53 -15.44
N PHE A 241 6.98 9.77 -14.72
CA PHE A 241 5.66 9.37 -15.17
C PHE A 241 4.71 9.07 -14.01
N ALA A 242 3.40 9.15 -14.31
CA ALA A 242 2.36 8.79 -13.35
C ALA A 242 1.20 8.10 -14.07
N ILE A 243 0.82 6.93 -13.56
CA ILE A 243 -0.40 6.23 -13.90
C ILE A 243 -1.26 6.21 -12.64
N ASN A 244 -2.49 6.70 -12.75
CA ASN A 244 -3.43 6.72 -11.63
C ASN A 244 -4.82 6.30 -12.12
N LYS A 245 -5.26 5.14 -11.67
CA LYS A 245 -6.58 4.58 -11.91
C LYS A 245 -7.42 4.81 -10.67
N ALA A 246 -7.77 6.06 -10.44
CA ALA A 246 -8.63 6.53 -9.37
C ALA A 246 -10.11 6.52 -9.80
N SER A 247 -10.99 6.53 -8.81
CA SER A 247 -12.44 6.64 -9.00
C SER A 247 -13.09 5.47 -9.80
N LEU A 248 -12.41 4.33 -9.95
CA LEU A 248 -12.99 3.12 -10.51
C LEU A 248 -13.88 2.42 -9.47
N THR A 249 -14.79 1.60 -9.97
CA THR A 249 -15.80 0.87 -9.20
C THR A 249 -15.77 -0.62 -9.53
N ALA A 250 -16.62 -1.40 -8.88
CA ALA A 250 -16.78 -2.84 -9.18
C ALA A 250 -17.18 -3.12 -10.65
N ALA A 251 -17.82 -2.16 -11.33
CA ALA A 251 -18.26 -2.32 -12.73
C ALA A 251 -17.12 -2.10 -13.76
N ASP A 252 -16.04 -1.45 -13.35
CA ASP A 252 -14.91 -1.16 -14.24
C ASP A 252 -13.96 -2.36 -14.36
N PRO A 253 -13.07 -2.43 -15.37
CA PRO A 253 -12.02 -3.44 -15.46
C PRO A 253 -11.08 -3.46 -14.24
N ASP A 254 -10.27 -4.51 -14.09
CA ASP A 254 -9.22 -4.56 -13.08
C ASP A 254 -8.24 -3.38 -13.28
N PRO A 255 -7.93 -2.59 -12.24
CA PRO A 255 -7.07 -1.42 -12.38
C PRO A 255 -5.64 -1.79 -12.79
N VAL A 256 -5.15 -2.99 -12.49
CA VAL A 256 -3.80 -3.42 -12.87
C VAL A 256 -3.73 -3.66 -14.40
N ASP A 257 -4.78 -4.24 -15.00
CA ASP A 257 -4.88 -4.37 -16.46
C ASP A 257 -4.91 -3.00 -17.13
N GLU A 258 -5.72 -2.10 -16.59
CA GLU A 258 -5.80 -0.72 -17.07
C GLU A 258 -4.48 0.05 -16.90
N MET A 259 -3.73 -0.25 -15.84
CA MET A 259 -2.38 0.32 -15.62
C MET A 259 -1.40 -0.21 -16.66
N ARG A 260 -1.44 -1.50 -17.02
CA ARG A 260 -0.61 -2.11 -18.07
C ARG A 260 -0.86 -1.44 -19.42
N ILE A 261 -2.11 -1.28 -19.81
CA ILE A 261 -2.47 -0.61 -21.08
C ILE A 261 -1.89 0.82 -21.12
N LYS A 262 -2.04 1.56 -20.03
CA LYS A 262 -1.51 2.92 -19.94
C LYS A 262 0.01 2.96 -19.90
N PHE A 263 0.63 2.02 -19.20
CA PHE A 263 2.08 1.87 -19.11
C PHE A 263 2.71 1.65 -20.50
N ASP A 264 2.19 0.70 -21.27
CA ASP A 264 2.69 0.40 -22.61
C ASP A 264 2.53 1.61 -23.56
N SER A 265 1.42 2.32 -23.47
CA SER A 265 1.18 3.56 -24.23
C SER A 265 2.19 4.66 -23.86
N LEU A 266 2.50 4.84 -22.58
CA LEU A 266 3.48 5.83 -22.12
C LEU A 266 4.91 5.46 -22.57
N ARG A 267 5.29 4.19 -22.50
CA ARG A 267 6.61 3.73 -22.97
C ARG A 267 6.81 3.97 -24.46
N LEU A 268 5.81 3.71 -25.29
CA LEU A 268 5.86 4.03 -26.72
C LEU A 268 6.07 5.53 -26.97
N ALA A 269 5.42 6.38 -26.16
CA ALA A 269 5.59 7.83 -26.26
C ALA A 269 6.98 8.32 -25.80
N LEU A 270 7.60 7.63 -24.83
CA LEU A 270 8.94 7.97 -24.33
C LEU A 270 10.06 7.54 -25.29
N ILE A 271 9.91 6.41 -26.00
CA ILE A 271 10.89 5.94 -27.01
C ILE A 271 11.04 6.96 -28.15
N GLY A 272 10.03 7.77 -28.42
CA GLY A 272 10.04 8.79 -29.45
C GLY A 272 10.52 10.18 -29.01
N ARG A 273 10.94 10.36 -27.76
CA ARG A 273 11.50 11.63 -27.27
C ARG A 273 13.03 11.60 -27.39
N PRO A 274 13.66 12.56 -28.08
CA PRO A 274 15.10 12.74 -27.95
C PRO A 274 15.43 13.16 -26.51
N ASP A 275 16.55 12.65 -25.99
CA ASP A 275 17.13 13.01 -24.69
C ASP A 275 17.42 14.52 -24.58
#